data_c7f2cc740d2a9504c49a853d4438d078
#
_entry.id   c7f2cc740d2a9504c49a853d4438d078
#
_cell.length_a   1.000
_cell.length_b   1.000
_cell.length_c   1.000
_cell.angle_alpha   90.00
_cell.angle_beta   90.00
_cell.angle_gamma   90.00
#
_symmetry.space_group_name_H-M   'P 1'
#
loop_
_entity.id
_entity.type
_entity.pdbx_description
1 polymer ?
#
loop_
_entity_poly.entity_id
_entity_poly.type
_entity_poly.pdbx_seq_one_letter_code
_entity_poly.pdbx_strand_id
1 'polypeptide(L)'
;MGVLLGYSNRIDSAILSGGAWSAGLPVTNLQTRILGQIARTADATNTSSVINIDFGVARNIQIASLVNHNISLFGRVVFSASSDNFATTSYTSGEIEVWPAVYSSDDLEWEDESWWTGTYTAEDTEGYTTNITHIIPLLAYYRYWRISILDDTNPDGFIQLGRVFLGSAWQPTRDAEVGLGLGWETLTTVQKALSGTKYFQHRSPYRVTKFTLNVI
;
A
#
# COMPACT_ATOMS: atom_id res chain seq x y z
N MET A 1 14.52 -4.60 15.17
CA MET A 1 13.57 -3.74 14.43
C MET A 1 12.32 -3.69 15.26
N GLY A 2 11.88 -2.52 15.70
CA GLY A 2 10.76 -2.35 16.63
C GLY A 2 9.41 -2.27 15.91
N VAL A 3 8.33 -2.38 16.69
CA VAL A 3 6.97 -2.17 16.18
C VAL A 3 6.77 -0.70 15.85
N LEU A 4 6.27 -0.39 14.65
CA LEU A 4 5.91 0.95 14.20
C LEU A 4 4.41 0.96 13.88
N LEU A 5 3.65 1.83 14.55
CA LEU A 5 2.21 1.94 14.37
C LEU A 5 1.85 3.22 13.62
N GLY A 6 1.37 3.08 12.39
CA GLY A 6 0.77 4.17 11.63
C GLY A 6 -0.66 4.42 12.08
N TYR A 7 -0.99 5.65 12.44
CA TYR A 7 -2.34 6.03 12.81
C TYR A 7 -2.72 7.34 12.14
N SER A 8 -4.03 7.57 11.97
CA SER A 8 -4.58 8.76 11.33
C SER A 8 -4.10 8.95 9.90
N ASN A 9 -4.75 8.25 8.95
CA ASN A 9 -4.50 8.51 7.54
C ASN A 9 -4.83 9.97 7.20
N ARG A 10 -3.83 10.73 6.80
CA ARG A 10 -3.98 12.16 6.47
C ARG A 10 -4.58 12.38 5.09
N ILE A 11 -4.54 11.37 4.24
CA ILE A 11 -5.16 11.40 2.90
C ILE A 11 -6.66 11.62 2.99
N ASP A 12 -7.34 11.07 4.00
CA ASP A 12 -8.80 11.09 4.11
C ASP A 12 -9.38 12.52 4.12
N SER A 13 -8.60 13.53 4.48
CA SER A 13 -8.99 14.94 4.50
C SER A 13 -8.18 15.84 3.56
N ALA A 14 -7.32 15.28 2.72
CA ALA A 14 -6.46 16.02 1.81
C ALA A 14 -7.20 16.39 0.51
N ILE A 15 -6.68 17.38 -0.20
CA ILE A 15 -7.10 17.67 -1.57
C ILE A 15 -6.19 16.84 -2.50
N LEU A 16 -6.80 15.95 -3.28
CA LEU A 16 -6.11 15.13 -4.27
C LEU A 16 -6.28 15.72 -5.66
N SER A 17 -5.18 15.73 -6.43
CA SER A 17 -5.16 16.24 -7.81
C SER A 17 -4.02 15.59 -8.59
N GLY A 18 -3.84 15.99 -9.85
CA GLY A 18 -2.78 15.48 -10.72
C GLY A 18 -3.15 14.15 -11.38
N GLY A 19 -2.32 13.75 -12.34
CA GLY A 19 -2.52 12.56 -13.14
C GLY A 19 -3.73 12.63 -14.07
N ALA A 20 -3.97 11.55 -14.80
CA ALA A 20 -5.15 11.35 -15.63
C ALA A 20 -5.94 10.14 -15.10
N TRP A 21 -7.01 10.42 -14.35
CA TRP A 21 -7.81 9.40 -13.69
C TRP A 21 -9.13 9.19 -14.43
N SER A 22 -9.59 7.96 -14.51
CA SER A 22 -10.87 7.61 -15.09
C SER A 22 -12.03 8.30 -14.34
N ALA A 23 -12.98 8.87 -15.08
CA ALA A 23 -14.14 9.56 -14.49
C ALA A 23 -15.00 8.63 -13.61
N GLY A 24 -15.10 7.36 -13.96
CA GLY A 24 -15.84 6.36 -13.17
C GLY A 24 -15.07 5.84 -11.95
N LEU A 25 -13.74 5.99 -11.92
CA LEU A 25 -12.85 5.50 -10.86
C LEU A 25 -11.85 6.60 -10.48
N PRO A 26 -12.34 7.72 -9.94
CA PRO A 26 -11.55 8.93 -9.72
C PRO A 26 -10.54 8.76 -8.59
N VAL A 27 -9.53 9.61 -8.57
CA VAL A 27 -8.47 9.64 -7.52
C VAL A 27 -9.03 9.80 -6.10
N THR A 28 -10.20 10.43 -5.95
CA THR A 28 -10.86 10.61 -4.65
C THR A 28 -11.30 9.30 -4.01
N ASN A 29 -11.42 8.20 -4.78
CA ASN A 29 -11.70 6.88 -4.22
C ASN A 29 -10.58 6.41 -3.28
N LEU A 30 -9.35 6.90 -3.43
CA LEU A 30 -8.22 6.58 -2.54
C LEU A 30 -8.43 7.06 -1.09
N GLN A 31 -9.39 7.94 -0.85
CA GLN A 31 -9.75 8.46 0.47
C GLN A 31 -10.77 7.58 1.19
N THR A 32 -11.38 6.63 0.50
CA THR A 32 -12.39 5.75 1.10
C THR A 32 -11.73 4.58 1.84
N ARG A 33 -12.42 4.06 2.86
CA ARG A 33 -11.95 2.87 3.60
C ARG A 33 -12.33 1.56 2.92
N ILE A 34 -13.12 1.64 1.85
CA ILE A 34 -13.61 0.49 1.10
C ILE A 34 -12.59 0.19 0.00
N LEU A 35 -11.75 -0.82 0.18
CA LEU A 35 -10.69 -1.19 -0.77
C LEU A 35 -11.24 -1.61 -2.16
N GLY A 36 -12.50 -1.99 -2.24
CA GLY A 36 -13.17 -2.28 -3.52
C GLY A 36 -13.55 -1.04 -4.33
N GLN A 37 -13.53 0.16 -3.71
CA GLN A 37 -13.68 1.43 -4.42
C GLN A 37 -12.31 1.90 -4.87
N ILE A 38 -11.85 1.34 -5.97
CA ILE A 38 -10.55 1.60 -6.55
C ILE A 38 -10.51 2.94 -7.29
N ALA A 39 -9.33 3.54 -7.39
CA ALA A 39 -9.00 4.57 -8.34
C ALA A 39 -8.20 3.96 -9.49
N ARG A 40 -8.45 4.38 -10.74
CA ARG A 40 -7.78 3.86 -11.92
C ARG A 40 -7.36 5.00 -12.85
N THR A 41 -6.14 4.94 -13.34
CA THR A 41 -5.65 5.89 -14.35
C THR A 41 -6.27 5.62 -15.73
N ALA A 42 -6.23 6.60 -16.59
CA ALA A 42 -6.70 6.46 -17.98
C ALA A 42 -5.77 5.58 -18.82
N ASP A 43 -4.48 5.61 -18.51
CA ASP A 43 -3.42 4.83 -19.15
C ASP A 43 -2.29 4.56 -18.14
N ALA A 44 -1.27 3.81 -18.54
CA ALA A 44 -0.11 3.47 -17.69
C ALA A 44 1.03 4.48 -17.76
N THR A 45 0.87 5.62 -18.47
CA THR A 45 1.97 6.58 -18.60
C THR A 45 2.35 7.17 -17.24
N ASN A 46 3.65 7.42 -17.03
CA ASN A 46 4.18 8.00 -15.80
C ASN A 46 3.57 9.36 -15.45
N THR A 47 3.08 10.10 -16.45
CA THR A 47 2.39 11.39 -16.26
C THR A 47 0.96 11.21 -15.78
N SER A 48 0.30 10.14 -16.18
CA SER A 48 -1.08 9.81 -15.78
C SER A 48 -1.17 9.24 -14.37
N SER A 49 -0.09 8.61 -13.89
CA SER A 49 -0.01 7.92 -12.61
C SER A 49 0.60 8.78 -11.49
N VAL A 50 0.37 10.09 -11.54
CA VAL A 50 0.82 11.05 -10.52
C VAL A 50 -0.35 11.43 -9.60
N ILE A 51 -0.10 11.41 -8.29
CA ILE A 51 -1.04 11.88 -7.26
C ILE A 51 -0.40 13.06 -6.54
N ASN A 52 -0.94 14.25 -6.71
CA ASN A 52 -0.60 15.42 -5.92
C ASN A 52 -1.55 15.55 -4.74
N ILE A 53 -0.99 15.81 -3.57
CA ILE A 53 -1.69 15.81 -2.29
C ILE A 53 -1.41 17.14 -1.58
N ASP A 54 -2.45 17.90 -1.27
CA ASP A 54 -2.36 19.10 -0.43
C ASP A 54 -3.08 18.84 0.90
N PHE A 55 -2.35 18.85 1.98
CA PHE A 55 -2.91 18.71 3.34
C PHE A 55 -3.49 20.01 3.92
N GLY A 56 -3.43 21.12 3.18
CA GLY A 56 -3.85 22.44 3.64
C GLY A 56 -2.85 23.07 4.62
N VAL A 57 -2.25 22.27 5.49
CA VAL A 57 -1.20 22.65 6.45
C VAL A 57 -0.09 21.60 6.44
N ALA A 58 1.11 21.99 6.85
CA ALA A 58 2.21 21.05 6.97
C ALA A 58 1.87 19.94 7.98
N ARG A 59 2.22 18.70 7.64
CA ARG A 59 1.98 17.50 8.46
C ARG A 59 3.25 16.68 8.55
N ASN A 60 3.42 16.04 9.69
CA ASN A 60 4.47 15.03 9.87
C ASN A 60 4.02 13.73 9.25
N ILE A 61 4.79 13.24 8.28
CA ILE A 61 4.56 11.96 7.60
C ILE A 61 5.79 11.08 7.82
N GLN A 62 5.56 9.88 8.33
CA GLN A 62 6.61 8.89 8.58
C GLN A 62 6.33 7.56 7.88
N ILE A 63 5.07 7.30 7.54
CA ILE A 63 4.68 6.10 6.78
C ILE A 63 3.93 6.53 5.53
N ALA A 64 4.36 6.01 4.39
CA ALA A 64 3.68 6.09 3.10
C ALA A 64 3.37 4.67 2.62
N SER A 65 2.12 4.39 2.26
CA SER A 65 1.74 3.06 1.78
C SER A 65 0.72 3.17 0.65
N LEU A 66 0.89 2.30 -0.36
CA LEU A 66 -0.10 2.04 -1.40
C LEU A 66 -0.67 0.65 -1.16
N VAL A 67 -1.98 0.54 -1.16
CA VAL A 67 -2.69 -0.69 -0.83
C VAL A 67 -3.60 -1.09 -1.98
N ASN A 68 -3.63 -2.38 -2.30
CA ASN A 68 -4.43 -2.96 -3.38
C ASN A 68 -4.08 -2.34 -4.73
N HIS A 69 -2.86 -2.55 -5.19
CA HIS A 69 -2.34 -2.03 -6.44
C HIS A 69 -2.08 -3.14 -7.46
N ASN A 70 -2.09 -2.77 -8.75
CA ASN A 70 -1.69 -3.65 -9.86
C ASN A 70 -0.34 -3.28 -10.48
N ILE A 71 0.52 -2.56 -9.72
CA ILE A 71 1.84 -2.17 -10.20
C ILE A 71 2.63 -3.44 -10.55
N SER A 72 3.24 -3.44 -11.74
CA SER A 72 3.97 -4.58 -12.27
C SER A 72 5.28 -4.86 -11.50
N LEU A 73 5.89 -6.01 -11.78
CA LEU A 73 7.10 -6.48 -11.11
C LEU A 73 8.27 -5.48 -11.22
N PHE A 74 8.37 -4.74 -12.32
CA PHE A 74 9.41 -3.75 -12.54
C PHE A 74 8.97 -2.32 -12.21
N GLY A 75 7.74 -2.17 -11.74
CA GLY A 75 7.18 -0.88 -11.36
C GLY A 75 7.89 -0.29 -10.13
N ARG A 76 8.02 1.03 -10.14
CA ARG A 76 8.67 1.80 -9.07
C ARG A 76 7.77 2.90 -8.60
N VAL A 77 8.00 3.36 -7.39
CA VAL A 77 7.26 4.46 -6.78
C VAL A 77 8.24 5.49 -6.21
N VAL A 78 7.91 6.76 -6.40
CA VAL A 78 8.64 7.88 -5.80
C VAL A 78 7.70 8.67 -4.91
N PHE A 79 8.08 8.86 -3.65
CA PHE A 79 7.42 9.76 -2.71
C PHE A 79 8.22 11.05 -2.62
N SER A 80 7.60 12.17 -2.92
CA SER A 80 8.23 13.50 -2.85
C SER A 80 7.41 14.44 -2.01
N ALA A 81 8.06 15.40 -1.35
CA ALA A 81 7.38 16.42 -0.58
C ALA A 81 8.00 17.81 -0.78
N SER A 82 7.16 18.81 -0.58
CA SER A 82 7.52 20.21 -0.76
C SER A 82 6.75 21.10 0.20
N SER A 83 7.31 22.26 0.52
CA SER A 83 6.65 23.33 1.25
C SER A 83 6.00 24.38 0.34
N ASP A 84 6.39 24.44 -0.94
CA ASP A 84 6.08 25.51 -1.92
C ASP A 84 5.34 25.01 -3.16
N ASN A 85 4.54 23.95 -3.01
CA ASN A 85 3.79 23.35 -4.13
C ASN A 85 4.69 22.89 -5.31
N PHE A 86 5.83 22.31 -4.96
CA PHE A 86 6.81 21.76 -5.91
C PHE A 86 7.47 22.79 -6.84
N ALA A 87 7.56 24.08 -6.42
CA ALA A 87 8.54 25.00 -7.01
C ALA A 87 9.96 24.48 -6.72
N THR A 88 10.15 23.93 -5.50
CA THR A 88 11.34 23.16 -5.11
C THR A 88 10.94 21.85 -4.45
N THR A 89 11.66 20.76 -4.72
CA THR A 89 11.45 19.48 -4.02
C THR A 89 12.31 19.46 -2.76
N SER A 90 11.67 19.44 -1.60
CA SER A 90 12.36 19.45 -0.30
C SER A 90 12.72 18.05 0.20
N TYR A 91 11.97 17.04 -0.22
CA TYR A 91 12.20 15.63 0.11
C TYR A 91 11.88 14.74 -1.09
N THR A 92 12.69 13.71 -1.29
CA THR A 92 12.40 12.62 -2.21
C THR A 92 12.91 11.31 -1.62
N SER A 93 12.12 10.24 -1.79
CA SER A 93 12.52 8.89 -1.41
C SER A 93 13.54 8.27 -2.38
N GLY A 94 13.72 8.89 -3.57
CA GLY A 94 14.27 8.18 -4.71
C GLY A 94 13.27 7.15 -5.27
N GLU A 95 13.69 6.42 -6.27
CA GLU A 95 12.89 5.33 -6.84
C GLU A 95 12.93 4.11 -5.91
N ILE A 96 11.75 3.64 -5.52
CA ILE A 96 11.56 2.47 -4.66
C ILE A 96 10.95 1.38 -5.51
N GLU A 97 11.58 0.21 -5.53
CA GLU A 97 11.02 -0.98 -6.17
C GLU A 97 9.79 -1.44 -5.40
N VAL A 98 8.69 -1.64 -6.13
CA VAL A 98 7.43 -2.11 -5.52
C VAL A 98 7.54 -3.57 -5.12
N TRP A 99 8.29 -4.36 -5.88
CA TRP A 99 8.54 -5.77 -5.66
C TRP A 99 10.04 -6.01 -5.48
N PRO A 100 10.59 -5.70 -4.30
CA PRO A 100 12.01 -5.97 -4.04
C PRO A 100 12.27 -7.48 -4.03
N ALA A 101 13.50 -7.86 -4.34
CA ALA A 101 13.94 -9.24 -4.21
C ALA A 101 13.79 -9.72 -2.76
N VAL A 102 13.12 -10.86 -2.56
CA VAL A 102 12.85 -11.48 -1.26
C VAL A 102 13.58 -12.80 -1.09
N TYR A 103 13.93 -13.45 -2.20
CA TYR A 103 14.69 -14.69 -2.23
C TYR A 103 16.12 -14.43 -2.63
N SER A 104 17.05 -15.07 -1.94
CA SER A 104 18.44 -15.11 -2.37
C SER A 104 18.60 -16.08 -3.55
N SER A 105 19.48 -15.78 -4.49
CA SER A 105 19.82 -16.73 -5.57
C SER A 105 20.35 -18.08 -5.05
N ASP A 106 20.89 -18.11 -3.82
CA ASP A 106 21.37 -19.34 -3.19
C ASP A 106 20.23 -20.23 -2.66
N ASP A 107 19.05 -19.66 -2.48
CA ASP A 107 17.84 -20.35 -1.98
C ASP A 107 16.93 -20.86 -3.10
N LEU A 108 17.14 -20.41 -4.33
CA LEU A 108 16.32 -20.75 -5.50
C LEU A 108 17.05 -21.75 -6.40
N GLU A 109 16.29 -22.66 -6.98
CA GLU A 109 16.79 -23.50 -8.06
C GLU A 109 16.80 -22.70 -9.37
N TRP A 110 17.78 -22.96 -10.25
CA TRP A 110 17.94 -22.21 -11.49
C TRP A 110 16.73 -22.37 -12.46
N GLU A 111 15.91 -23.36 -12.23
CA GLU A 111 14.68 -23.64 -12.98
C GLU A 111 13.45 -22.84 -12.48
N ASP A 112 13.59 -22.18 -11.30
CA ASP A 112 12.52 -21.38 -10.74
C ASP A 112 12.28 -20.11 -11.60
N GLU A 113 11.02 -19.76 -11.84
CA GLU A 113 10.64 -18.57 -12.60
C GLU A 113 11.21 -17.28 -11.97
N SER A 114 11.33 -17.26 -10.66
CA SER A 114 11.84 -16.11 -9.88
C SER A 114 13.37 -16.10 -9.74
N TRP A 115 14.11 -17.07 -10.29
CA TRP A 115 15.57 -17.17 -10.10
C TRP A 115 16.33 -15.91 -10.52
N TRP A 116 15.91 -15.27 -11.61
CA TRP A 116 16.55 -14.04 -12.11
C TRP A 116 16.19 -12.79 -11.34
N THR A 117 15.02 -12.74 -10.73
CA THR A 117 14.49 -11.54 -10.07
C THR A 117 14.52 -11.65 -8.56
N GLY A 118 14.50 -12.85 -8.02
CA GLY A 118 14.35 -13.12 -6.58
C GLY A 118 13.04 -12.62 -5.99
N THR A 119 12.05 -12.28 -6.82
CA THR A 119 10.77 -11.71 -6.40
C THR A 119 9.69 -12.79 -6.30
N TYR A 120 8.55 -12.42 -5.72
CA TYR A 120 7.37 -13.29 -5.70
C TYR A 120 6.89 -13.63 -7.11
N THR A 121 6.44 -14.87 -7.30
CA THR A 121 5.76 -15.30 -8.52
C THR A 121 4.29 -14.86 -8.51
N ALA A 122 3.60 -14.97 -9.65
CA ALA A 122 2.17 -14.69 -9.73
C ALA A 122 1.37 -15.65 -8.83
N GLU A 123 1.81 -16.89 -8.69
CA GLU A 123 1.19 -17.91 -7.82
C GLU A 123 1.33 -17.54 -6.34
N ASP A 124 2.50 -17.03 -5.91
CA ASP A 124 2.74 -16.59 -4.53
C ASP A 124 1.85 -15.42 -4.12
N THR A 125 1.48 -14.59 -5.08
CA THR A 125 0.66 -13.39 -4.84
C THR A 125 -0.83 -13.62 -5.01
N GLU A 126 -1.24 -14.78 -5.53
CA GLU A 126 -2.66 -15.08 -5.77
C GLU A 126 -3.46 -15.06 -4.46
N GLY A 127 -4.56 -14.32 -4.47
CA GLY A 127 -5.47 -14.19 -3.31
C GLY A 127 -4.99 -13.23 -2.22
N TYR A 128 -3.83 -12.61 -2.36
CA TYR A 128 -3.33 -11.60 -1.43
C TYR A 128 -3.58 -10.19 -1.96
N THR A 129 -3.86 -9.27 -1.02
CA THR A 129 -3.91 -7.85 -1.34
C THR A 129 -2.49 -7.31 -1.43
N THR A 130 -2.11 -6.83 -2.60
CA THR A 130 -0.81 -6.23 -2.86
C THR A 130 -0.66 -4.93 -2.09
N ASN A 131 0.48 -4.72 -1.46
CA ASN A 131 0.77 -3.46 -0.80
C ASN A 131 2.27 -3.16 -0.79
N ILE A 132 2.60 -1.89 -0.88
CA ILE A 132 3.95 -1.38 -0.61
C ILE A 132 3.88 -0.38 0.54
N THR A 133 4.80 -0.48 1.46
CA THR A 133 4.94 0.45 2.58
C THR A 133 6.37 0.96 2.65
N HIS A 134 6.51 2.27 2.62
CA HIS A 134 7.78 2.96 2.78
C HIS A 134 7.81 3.73 4.09
N ILE A 135 8.87 3.52 4.86
CA ILE A 135 9.13 4.24 6.10
C ILE A 135 10.06 5.40 5.77
N ILE A 136 9.60 6.61 6.04
CA ILE A 136 10.36 7.83 5.83
C ILE A 136 11.30 8.00 7.03
N PRO A 137 12.64 7.93 6.83
CA PRO A 137 13.60 7.85 7.94
C PRO A 137 13.75 9.16 8.72
N LEU A 138 13.33 10.28 8.14
CA LEU A 138 13.41 11.61 8.73
C LEU A 138 12.01 12.16 9.01
N LEU A 139 11.88 13.03 10.00
CA LEU A 139 10.66 13.78 10.23
C LEU A 139 10.37 14.70 9.04
N ALA A 140 9.55 14.20 8.11
CA ALA A 140 9.14 14.94 6.93
C ALA A 140 7.90 15.77 7.25
N TYR A 141 8.10 17.04 7.55
CA TYR A 141 7.05 17.99 7.94
C TYR A 141 6.77 18.96 6.78
N TYR A 142 5.90 18.52 5.84
CA TYR A 142 5.57 19.26 4.63
C TYR A 142 4.07 19.32 4.40
N ARG A 143 3.61 20.35 3.65
CA ARG A 143 2.22 20.51 3.25
C ARG A 143 1.89 19.73 2.00
N TYR A 144 2.75 19.81 1.00
CA TYR A 144 2.51 19.23 -0.33
C TYR A 144 3.27 17.93 -0.48
N TRP A 145 2.57 16.92 -0.96
CA TRP A 145 3.15 15.61 -1.24
C TRP A 145 2.80 15.19 -2.65
N ARG A 146 3.66 14.41 -3.24
CA ARG A 146 3.46 13.81 -4.56
C ARG A 146 3.89 12.37 -4.51
N ILE A 147 3.05 11.52 -5.10
CA ILE A 147 3.35 10.12 -5.35
C ILE A 147 3.40 9.97 -6.85
N SER A 148 4.54 9.51 -7.38
CA SER A 148 4.72 9.21 -8.80
C SER A 148 4.94 7.72 -8.95
N ILE A 149 4.11 7.06 -9.74
CA ILE A 149 4.23 5.64 -10.04
C ILE A 149 4.86 5.54 -11.42
N LEU A 150 5.96 4.79 -11.50
CA LEU A 150 6.76 4.61 -12.69
C LEU A 150 6.57 3.17 -13.18
N ASP A 151 5.60 2.95 -14.06
CA ASP A 151 5.22 1.63 -14.55
C ASP A 151 4.52 1.75 -15.91
N ASP A 152 5.19 2.41 -16.86
CA ASP A 152 4.67 2.69 -18.21
C ASP A 152 4.54 1.43 -19.08
N THR A 153 5.16 0.34 -18.66
CA THR A 153 5.07 -0.99 -19.30
C THR A 153 4.09 -1.93 -18.61
N ASN A 154 3.22 -1.42 -17.75
CA ASN A 154 2.23 -2.23 -17.04
C ASN A 154 1.37 -3.04 -18.04
N PRO A 155 1.29 -4.37 -17.89
CA PRO A 155 0.59 -5.23 -18.83
C PRO A 155 -0.93 -4.95 -18.91
N ASP A 156 -1.52 -4.39 -17.85
CA ASP A 156 -2.94 -4.03 -17.84
C ASP A 156 -3.22 -2.74 -18.65
N GLY A 157 -2.19 -1.97 -18.99
CA GLY A 157 -2.31 -0.69 -19.69
C GLY A 157 -2.85 0.46 -18.81
N PHE A 158 -3.01 0.27 -17.52
CA PHE A 158 -3.43 1.28 -16.53
C PHE A 158 -2.88 0.96 -15.14
N ILE A 159 -2.84 1.96 -14.27
CA ILE A 159 -2.53 1.80 -12.85
C ILE A 159 -3.82 1.86 -12.02
N GLN A 160 -3.96 0.91 -11.11
CA GLN A 160 -5.09 0.81 -10.21
C GLN A 160 -4.60 0.80 -8.76
N LEU A 161 -5.30 1.52 -7.91
CA LEU A 161 -5.03 1.58 -6.47
C LEU A 161 -6.33 1.50 -5.68
N GLY A 162 -6.33 0.75 -4.58
CA GLY A 162 -7.47 0.71 -3.66
C GLY A 162 -7.42 1.81 -2.61
N ARG A 163 -6.24 2.08 -2.04
CA ARG A 163 -6.07 3.09 -1.01
C ARG A 163 -4.65 3.61 -0.94
N VAL A 164 -4.52 4.86 -0.54
CA VAL A 164 -3.25 5.47 -0.16
C VAL A 164 -3.27 5.78 1.33
N PHE A 165 -2.17 5.49 2.00
CA PHE A 165 -1.95 5.88 3.39
C PHE A 165 -0.72 6.81 3.46
N LEU A 166 -0.92 8.00 4.01
CA LEU A 166 0.16 8.88 4.44
C LEU A 166 -0.15 9.34 5.87
N GLY A 167 0.73 9.02 6.79
CA GLY A 167 0.48 9.33 8.19
C GLY A 167 1.72 9.40 9.05
N SER A 168 1.52 9.94 10.24
CA SER A 168 2.50 9.85 11.30
C SER A 168 2.57 8.42 11.83
N ALA A 169 3.68 8.08 12.42
CA ALA A 169 3.88 6.82 13.09
C ALA A 169 4.21 7.06 14.57
N TRP A 170 3.84 6.10 15.36
CA TRP A 170 4.26 5.99 16.75
C TRP A 170 5.05 4.72 16.94
N GLN A 171 6.23 4.87 17.51
CA GLN A 171 7.07 3.76 17.91
C GLN A 171 7.08 3.69 19.43
N PRO A 172 6.65 2.58 20.04
CA PRO A 172 6.72 2.41 21.47
C PRO A 172 8.19 2.38 21.92
N THR A 173 8.45 2.84 23.14
CA THR A 173 9.80 2.81 23.74
C THR A 173 10.31 1.40 24.00
N ARG A 174 9.39 0.45 24.12
CA ARG A 174 9.66 -0.99 24.22
C ARG A 174 8.92 -1.70 23.10
N ASP A 175 9.55 -2.74 22.58
CA ASP A 175 8.94 -3.60 21.56
C ASP A 175 7.78 -4.40 22.14
N ALA A 176 7.01 -5.04 21.24
CA ALA A 176 5.96 -5.96 21.65
C ALA A 176 6.53 -7.13 22.46
N GLU A 177 5.75 -7.58 23.44
CA GLU A 177 6.08 -8.78 24.19
C GLU A 177 6.14 -10.02 23.29
N VAL A 178 6.88 -11.02 23.74
CA VAL A 178 6.89 -12.33 23.10
C VAL A 178 5.47 -12.90 23.09
N GLY A 179 5.04 -13.41 21.96
CA GLY A 179 3.68 -13.94 21.77
C GLY A 179 2.87 -13.18 20.72
N LEU A 180 3.56 -12.50 19.77
CA LEU A 180 2.91 -11.96 18.58
C LEU A 180 2.12 -13.08 17.90
N GLY A 181 0.81 -12.91 17.79
CA GLY A 181 -0.09 -13.80 17.07
C GLY A 181 -0.44 -13.21 15.70
N LEU A 182 -0.15 -13.95 14.63
CA LEU A 182 -0.62 -13.67 13.29
C LEU A 182 -1.62 -14.74 12.90
N GLY A 183 -2.78 -14.35 12.41
CA GLY A 183 -3.82 -15.28 12.02
C GLY A 183 -4.75 -14.72 10.95
N TRP A 184 -5.57 -15.62 10.42
CA TRP A 184 -6.65 -15.29 9.52
C TRP A 184 -7.97 -15.55 10.24
N GLU A 185 -8.89 -14.61 10.15
CA GLU A 185 -10.27 -14.79 10.61
C GLU A 185 -11.22 -14.63 9.42
N THR A 186 -12.31 -15.39 9.43
CA THR A 186 -13.35 -15.30 8.41
C THR A 186 -14.70 -15.04 9.05
N LEU A 187 -15.50 -14.20 8.40
CA LEU A 187 -16.92 -13.98 8.76
C LEU A 187 -17.85 -14.94 8.01
N THR A 188 -17.32 -16.03 7.44
CA THR A 188 -18.11 -17.06 6.79
C THR A 188 -19.12 -17.64 7.79
N THR A 189 -20.42 -17.54 7.46
CA THR A 189 -21.49 -18.10 8.27
C THR A 189 -21.94 -19.45 7.69
N VAL A 190 -22.24 -20.39 8.58
CA VAL A 190 -22.74 -21.71 8.20
C VAL A 190 -24.19 -21.83 8.66
N GLN A 191 -25.09 -22.03 7.71
CA GLN A 191 -26.49 -22.30 8.00
C GLN A 191 -26.79 -23.78 7.71
N LYS A 192 -27.50 -24.44 8.61
CA LYS A 192 -27.90 -25.82 8.46
C LYS A 192 -29.40 -25.88 8.16
N ALA A 193 -29.76 -26.47 7.02
CA ALA A 193 -31.16 -26.71 6.69
C ALA A 193 -31.75 -27.83 7.55
N LEU A 194 -33.06 -27.94 7.61
CA LEU A 194 -33.79 -29.02 8.28
C LEU A 194 -33.42 -30.40 7.72
N SER A 195 -33.07 -30.47 6.45
CA SER A 195 -32.55 -31.69 5.79
C SER A 195 -31.12 -32.10 6.24
N GLY A 196 -30.46 -31.31 7.09
CA GLY A 196 -29.10 -31.54 7.52
C GLY A 196 -28.02 -30.95 6.58
N THR A 197 -28.39 -30.46 5.42
CA THR A 197 -27.48 -29.84 4.46
C THR A 197 -26.90 -28.54 5.02
N LYS A 198 -25.59 -28.35 4.88
CA LYS A 198 -24.91 -27.13 5.30
C LYS A 198 -24.75 -26.17 4.11
N TYR A 199 -25.14 -24.91 4.31
CA TYR A 199 -24.93 -23.82 3.37
C TYR A 199 -23.89 -22.86 3.95
N PHE A 200 -22.87 -22.58 3.15
CA PHE A 200 -21.77 -21.68 3.53
C PHE A 200 -21.95 -20.35 2.82
N GLN A 201 -22.18 -19.28 3.57
CA GLN A 201 -22.08 -17.93 3.06
C GLN A 201 -20.60 -17.53 3.13
N HIS A 202 -19.87 -17.83 2.08
CA HIS A 202 -18.43 -17.58 2.01
C HIS A 202 -18.14 -16.07 2.06
N ARG A 203 -17.19 -15.70 2.91
CA ARG A 203 -16.65 -14.34 2.99
C ARG A 203 -15.14 -14.42 2.97
N SER A 204 -14.51 -13.44 2.29
CA SER A 204 -13.05 -13.36 2.24
C SER A 204 -12.46 -13.28 3.64
N PRO A 205 -11.40 -14.04 3.94
CA PRO A 205 -10.71 -13.96 5.21
C PRO A 205 -9.98 -12.62 5.34
N TYR A 206 -9.76 -12.17 6.57
CA TYR A 206 -8.96 -10.99 6.86
C TYR A 206 -7.85 -11.34 7.86
N ARG A 207 -6.74 -10.61 7.77
CA ARG A 207 -5.60 -10.80 8.69
C ARG A 207 -5.90 -10.19 10.04
N VAL A 208 -5.54 -10.91 11.10
CA VAL A 208 -5.59 -10.42 12.48
C VAL A 208 -4.20 -10.53 13.08
N THR A 209 -3.73 -9.41 13.61
CA THR A 209 -2.49 -9.36 14.38
C THR A 209 -2.83 -9.05 15.82
N LYS A 210 -2.41 -9.92 16.74
CA LYS A 210 -2.58 -9.74 18.18
C LYS A 210 -1.21 -9.56 18.81
N PHE A 211 -1.01 -8.49 19.56
CA PHE A 211 0.24 -8.23 20.28
C PHE A 211 -0.03 -7.43 21.56
N THR A 212 0.85 -7.59 22.52
CA THR A 212 0.81 -6.83 23.78
C THR A 212 1.95 -5.82 23.79
N LEU A 213 1.62 -4.59 24.15
CA LEU A 213 2.58 -3.51 24.35
C LEU A 213 2.57 -3.10 25.80
N ASN A 214 3.73 -3.12 26.46
CA ASN A 214 3.92 -2.52 27.77
C ASN A 214 4.28 -1.04 27.60
N VAL A 215 3.28 -0.17 27.78
CA VAL A 215 3.46 1.27 27.80
C VAL A 215 3.60 1.70 29.25
N ILE A 216 4.80 2.11 29.64
CA ILE A 216 5.10 2.70 30.95
C ILE A 216 5.27 4.20 30.79
#